data_9f56ecf1f8350ebb12f7530e44e3f919
#
_entry.id   9f56ecf1f8350ebb12f7530e44e3f919
#
_cell.length_a   1.000
_cell.length_b   1.000
_cell.length_c   1.000
_cell.angle_alpha   90.00
_cell.angle_beta   90.00
_cell.angle_gamma   90.00
#
_symmetry.space_group_name_H-M   'P 1'
#
loop_
_entity.id
_entity.type
_entity.pdbx_description
1 polymer ?
#
loop_
_entity_poly.entity_id
_entity_poly.type
_entity_poly.pdbx_seq_one_letter_code
_entity_poly.pdbx_strand_id
1 'polypeptide(L)'
;MLGQYIPTLRPAPVLALTATATPAVQADIVAQLGLANPARFIHGFRRDNLAIEVVETPVPERAGAIFRLLADRARRPAIVYAPSRRMAEQLAEELAVRIPAAAYHAGLEAERRERVQAAFQAGELHVVVATIAFGMGIDKADIRTVIHAGLPATLEGYYQEIGRAGRDGEASRTILMHSYADQRTHDFFLTRDYPPAADLEQVFRLLGEDAEPLEDVRKKSKLSEEAFAKALEKLEIHGGAKVDFIGNVTRGRTGWKKTYAVQAQFRAEQLEKVLRFTESSACRMAQLVRHFGDEEDAGRACGVCDVCDPVGAVLKLFRRATAAERDAAQAIADELRAVEYKATGTLQRNLELAGQMSRKEFDGLLAAMIRAGLIDIEDAEYEKDGEVRRFRKVRLTERGLEIRRSRPLELLIADGMVQDGGGGLGPKTERGVTRTGKQGRTKAVAGTEELSPDGAALAARLKEWRTGMAKQLGVPAYVVLHDRTLYALAQARPRNPREMLGVDGMGPAKVERFGAALLELCGQE
;
A
#
# COMPACT_ATOMS: atom_id res chain seq x y z
N MET A 1 25.01 3.55 -21.58
CA MET A 1 26.22 2.70 -21.81
C MET A 1 26.05 1.71 -22.97
N LEU A 2 25.10 0.76 -22.94
CA LEU A 2 24.95 -0.23 -24.03
C LEU A 2 24.76 0.39 -25.42
N GLY A 3 23.97 1.45 -25.54
CA GLY A 3 23.71 2.12 -26.82
C GLY A 3 24.97 2.67 -27.53
N GLN A 4 26.06 2.89 -26.80
CA GLN A 4 27.33 3.36 -27.37
C GLN A 4 28.05 2.24 -28.14
N TYR A 5 27.81 0.99 -27.79
CA TYR A 5 28.47 -0.18 -28.43
C TYR A 5 27.64 -0.79 -29.56
N ILE A 6 26.33 -0.54 -29.62
CA ILE A 6 25.45 -1.10 -30.64
C ILE A 6 25.88 -0.73 -32.07
N PRO A 7 26.32 0.50 -32.40
CA PRO A 7 26.80 0.83 -33.74
C PRO A 7 27.97 -0.03 -34.18
N THR A 8 28.86 -0.46 -33.27
CA THR A 8 30.02 -1.29 -33.58
C THR A 8 29.65 -2.76 -33.84
N LEU A 9 28.46 -3.18 -33.42
CA LEU A 9 27.96 -4.56 -33.63
C LEU A 9 27.16 -4.70 -34.93
N ARG A 10 26.86 -3.62 -35.65
CA ARG A 10 26.16 -3.66 -36.94
C ARG A 10 27.01 -4.41 -37.98
N PRO A 11 26.37 -5.23 -38.84
CA PRO A 11 24.94 -5.36 -39.14
C PRO A 11 24.17 -6.38 -38.30
N ALA A 12 24.71 -6.86 -37.18
CA ALA A 12 24.01 -7.81 -36.34
C ALA A 12 22.62 -7.27 -35.87
N PRO A 13 21.57 -8.10 -35.90
CA PRO A 13 20.27 -7.71 -35.37
C PRO A 13 20.33 -7.54 -33.86
N VAL A 14 19.56 -6.57 -33.34
CA VAL A 14 19.46 -6.30 -31.91
C VAL A 14 18.09 -6.77 -31.40
N LEU A 15 18.10 -7.68 -30.44
CA LEU A 15 16.92 -8.18 -29.75
C LEU A 15 16.97 -7.73 -28.29
N ALA A 16 15.99 -6.92 -27.85
CA ALA A 16 15.83 -6.53 -26.46
C ALA A 16 14.69 -7.32 -25.83
N LEU A 17 14.98 -8.06 -24.76
CA LEU A 17 14.03 -8.89 -24.04
C LEU A 17 13.85 -8.38 -22.61
N THR A 18 12.61 -8.29 -22.17
CA THR A 18 12.24 -7.93 -20.78
C THR A 18 10.91 -8.56 -20.42
N ALA A 19 10.76 -8.92 -19.14
CA ALA A 19 9.53 -9.53 -18.65
C ALA A 19 8.46 -8.49 -18.21
N THR A 20 8.81 -7.21 -18.00
CA THR A 20 7.95 -6.26 -17.29
C THR A 20 8.13 -4.81 -17.73
N ALA A 21 8.35 -4.57 -19.03
CA ALA A 21 8.46 -3.21 -19.56
C ALA A 21 7.08 -2.59 -19.82
N THR A 22 6.77 -1.48 -19.16
CA THR A 22 5.63 -0.62 -19.50
C THR A 22 5.86 0.09 -20.85
N PRO A 23 4.82 0.64 -21.49
CA PRO A 23 4.98 1.38 -22.75
C PRO A 23 6.04 2.49 -22.71
N ALA A 24 6.14 3.19 -21.57
CA ALA A 24 7.16 4.22 -21.36
C ALA A 24 8.58 3.64 -21.33
N VAL A 25 8.77 2.52 -20.61
CA VAL A 25 10.06 1.81 -20.54
C VAL A 25 10.43 1.23 -21.90
N GLN A 26 9.47 0.68 -22.65
CA GLN A 26 9.69 0.19 -24.02
C GLN A 26 10.17 1.30 -24.94
N ALA A 27 9.56 2.51 -24.84
CA ALA A 27 9.98 3.67 -25.62
C ALA A 27 11.42 4.11 -25.25
N ASP A 28 11.74 4.10 -23.96
CA ASP A 28 13.08 4.43 -23.46
C ASP A 28 14.13 3.41 -23.95
N ILE A 29 13.84 2.10 -23.91
CA ILE A 29 14.71 1.07 -24.47
C ILE A 29 15.01 1.33 -25.95
N VAL A 30 13.98 1.63 -26.75
CA VAL A 30 14.14 1.95 -28.18
C VAL A 30 15.06 3.16 -28.37
N ALA A 31 14.86 4.21 -27.60
CA ALA A 31 15.67 5.43 -27.66
C ALA A 31 17.12 5.19 -27.22
N GLN A 32 17.32 4.51 -26.09
CA GLN A 32 18.64 4.23 -25.51
C GLN A 32 19.50 3.30 -26.40
N LEU A 33 18.87 2.37 -27.10
CA LEU A 33 19.54 1.43 -27.99
C LEU A 33 19.62 1.95 -29.43
N GLY A 34 19.04 3.12 -29.75
CA GLY A 34 19.03 3.71 -31.08
C GLY A 34 18.36 2.82 -32.12
N LEU A 35 17.27 2.15 -31.77
CA LEU A 35 16.58 1.23 -32.69
C LEU A 35 15.64 2.01 -33.60
N ALA A 36 15.80 1.85 -34.93
CA ALA A 36 14.91 2.46 -35.91
C ALA A 36 13.74 1.52 -36.22
N ASN A 37 12.51 1.96 -35.87
CA ASN A 37 11.27 1.22 -36.13
C ASN A 37 11.33 -0.27 -35.71
N PRO A 38 11.67 -0.62 -34.45
CA PRO A 38 11.75 -2.01 -34.05
C PRO A 38 10.35 -2.63 -34.01
N ALA A 39 10.25 -3.90 -34.40
CA ALA A 39 9.04 -4.67 -34.11
C ALA A 39 8.87 -4.84 -32.59
N ARG A 40 7.64 -4.71 -32.10
CA ARG A 40 7.30 -4.86 -30.69
C ARG A 40 6.34 -6.03 -30.52
N PHE A 41 6.68 -6.92 -29.61
CA PHE A 41 5.87 -8.08 -29.27
C PHE A 41 5.48 -7.97 -27.80
N ILE A 42 4.23 -7.61 -27.53
CA ILE A 42 3.72 -7.31 -26.18
C ILE A 42 2.59 -8.29 -25.91
N HIS A 43 2.93 -9.48 -25.44
CA HIS A 43 1.98 -10.56 -25.21
C HIS A 43 2.34 -11.38 -23.97
N GLY A 44 1.36 -12.12 -23.45
CA GLY A 44 1.59 -13.13 -22.41
C GLY A 44 1.62 -12.60 -20.98
N PHE A 45 1.10 -11.40 -20.75
CA PHE A 45 0.97 -10.87 -19.40
C PHE A 45 -0.23 -11.47 -18.64
N ARG A 46 -1.18 -12.06 -19.33
CA ARG A 46 -2.33 -12.68 -18.68
C ARG A 46 -1.98 -14.01 -18.04
N ARG A 47 -2.45 -14.19 -16.82
CA ARG A 47 -2.34 -15.43 -16.05
C ARG A 47 -3.73 -15.81 -15.54
N ASP A 48 -4.45 -16.65 -16.29
CA ASP A 48 -5.84 -17.04 -16.01
C ASP A 48 -5.96 -17.93 -14.76
N ASN A 49 -4.87 -18.56 -14.32
CA ASN A 49 -4.81 -19.39 -13.12
C ASN A 49 -4.54 -18.62 -11.82
N LEU A 50 -4.37 -17.28 -11.88
CA LEU A 50 -4.11 -16.45 -10.69
C LEU A 50 -5.36 -15.72 -10.22
N ALA A 51 -5.91 -16.13 -9.09
CA ALA A 51 -6.98 -15.39 -8.40
C ALA A 51 -6.38 -14.27 -7.55
N ILE A 52 -6.50 -13.02 -8.02
CA ILE A 52 -5.99 -11.84 -7.33
C ILE A 52 -7.05 -11.27 -6.41
N GLU A 53 -6.72 -11.07 -5.14
CA GLU A 53 -7.60 -10.48 -4.13
C GLU A 53 -6.90 -9.29 -3.47
N VAL A 54 -7.59 -8.14 -3.41
CA VAL A 54 -7.10 -6.93 -2.75
C VAL A 54 -7.97 -6.63 -1.55
N VAL A 55 -7.36 -6.57 -0.35
CA VAL A 55 -8.10 -6.44 0.90
C VAL A 55 -7.51 -5.36 1.80
N GLU A 56 -8.38 -4.46 2.27
CA GLU A 56 -7.98 -3.46 3.28
C GLU A 56 -7.82 -4.17 4.63
N THR A 57 -6.59 -4.18 5.16
CA THR A 57 -6.23 -4.92 6.37
C THR A 57 -5.36 -4.05 7.26
N PRO A 58 -5.82 -3.67 8.46
CA PRO A 58 -4.97 -3.00 9.44
C PRO A 58 -3.72 -3.82 9.76
N VAL A 59 -2.58 -3.15 9.95
CA VAL A 59 -1.29 -3.83 10.19
C VAL A 59 -1.35 -4.86 11.32
N PRO A 60 -2.00 -4.59 12.49
CA PRO A 60 -2.08 -5.56 13.59
C PRO A 60 -2.88 -6.83 13.26
N GLU A 61 -3.76 -6.79 12.27
CA GLU A 61 -4.64 -7.92 11.91
C GLU A 61 -4.02 -8.85 10.85
N ARG A 62 -2.94 -8.41 10.19
CA ARG A 62 -2.33 -9.12 9.04
C ARG A 62 -1.80 -10.49 9.41
N ALA A 63 -1.05 -10.60 10.50
CA ALA A 63 -0.48 -11.88 10.94
C ALA A 63 -1.56 -12.92 11.18
N GLY A 64 -2.62 -12.57 11.89
CA GLY A 64 -3.77 -13.45 12.13
C GLY A 64 -4.49 -13.83 10.83
N ALA A 65 -4.69 -12.90 9.90
CA ALA A 65 -5.32 -13.16 8.62
C ALA A 65 -4.47 -14.09 7.74
N ILE A 66 -3.15 -13.88 7.68
CA ILE A 66 -2.21 -14.73 6.95
C ILE A 66 -2.19 -16.13 7.55
N PHE A 67 -2.14 -16.22 8.89
CA PHE A 67 -2.18 -17.52 9.57
C PHE A 67 -3.45 -18.30 9.23
N ARG A 68 -4.63 -17.68 9.33
CA ARG A 68 -5.90 -18.34 8.98
C ARG A 68 -5.93 -18.83 7.53
N LEU A 69 -5.47 -17.98 6.60
CA LEU A 69 -5.40 -18.33 5.19
C LEU A 69 -4.50 -19.55 4.96
N LEU A 70 -3.30 -19.53 5.55
CA LEU A 70 -2.29 -20.56 5.36
C LEU A 70 -2.47 -21.79 6.27
N ALA A 71 -3.42 -21.80 7.19
CA ALA A 71 -3.81 -22.99 7.95
C ALA A 71 -4.31 -24.10 7.00
N ASP A 72 -4.98 -23.74 5.92
CA ASP A 72 -5.35 -24.64 4.85
C ASP A 72 -4.09 -25.12 4.10
N ARG A 73 -3.83 -26.43 4.12
CA ARG A 73 -2.66 -27.03 3.47
C ARG A 73 -2.68 -26.89 1.95
N ALA A 74 -3.86 -26.85 1.33
CA ALA A 74 -4.01 -26.68 -0.11
C ALA A 74 -3.50 -25.32 -0.61
N ARG A 75 -3.30 -24.34 0.29
CA ARG A 75 -2.80 -23.01 -0.01
C ARG A 75 -1.29 -22.86 0.15
N ARG A 76 -0.59 -23.95 0.38
CA ARG A 76 0.86 -24.02 0.52
C ARG A 76 1.47 -24.87 -0.60
N PRO A 77 2.68 -24.64 -1.02
CA PRO A 77 3.68 -23.66 -0.55
C PRO A 77 3.26 -22.20 -0.77
N ALA A 78 3.74 -21.28 0.11
CA ALA A 78 3.40 -19.87 0.02
C ALA A 78 4.62 -18.94 0.22
N ILE A 79 4.58 -17.77 -0.42
CA ILE A 79 5.51 -16.66 -0.19
C ILE A 79 4.71 -15.50 0.41
N VAL A 80 5.25 -14.89 1.47
CA VAL A 80 4.69 -13.67 2.09
C VAL A 80 5.71 -12.55 1.94
N TYR A 81 5.39 -11.54 1.15
CA TYR A 81 6.22 -10.34 1.01
C TYR A 81 5.91 -9.34 2.11
N ALA A 82 6.91 -9.03 2.92
CA ALA A 82 6.84 -8.07 4.01
C ALA A 82 7.59 -6.78 3.63
N PRO A 83 7.08 -5.59 4.00
CA PRO A 83 7.67 -4.29 3.62
C PRO A 83 9.01 -4.00 4.31
N SER A 84 9.39 -4.73 5.36
CA SER A 84 10.65 -4.54 6.07
C SER A 84 11.25 -5.87 6.55
N ARG A 85 12.58 -5.87 6.78
CA ARG A 85 13.31 -7.01 7.35
C ARG A 85 12.73 -7.43 8.69
N ARG A 86 12.51 -6.46 9.59
CA ARG A 86 11.94 -6.68 10.92
C ARG A 86 10.56 -7.34 10.85
N MET A 87 9.69 -6.85 9.97
CA MET A 87 8.36 -7.45 9.80
C MET A 87 8.45 -8.86 9.20
N ALA A 88 9.42 -9.11 8.29
CA ALA A 88 9.63 -10.45 7.75
C ALA A 88 10.06 -11.45 8.84
N GLU A 89 10.97 -11.06 9.72
CA GLU A 89 11.41 -11.88 10.84
C GLU A 89 10.27 -12.14 11.83
N GLN A 90 9.61 -11.08 12.30
CA GLN A 90 8.50 -11.18 13.25
C GLN A 90 7.37 -12.08 12.72
N LEU A 91 6.93 -11.86 11.49
CA LEU A 91 5.85 -12.62 10.90
C LEU A 91 6.26 -14.09 10.64
N ALA A 92 7.51 -14.35 10.27
CA ALA A 92 8.02 -15.70 10.13
C ALA A 92 8.04 -16.45 11.47
N GLU A 93 8.46 -15.80 12.55
CA GLU A 93 8.44 -16.36 13.91
C GLU A 93 7.02 -16.70 14.36
N GLU A 94 6.06 -15.79 14.17
CA GLU A 94 4.65 -16.01 14.50
C GLU A 94 4.06 -17.19 13.73
N LEU A 95 4.36 -17.31 12.42
CA LEU A 95 3.89 -18.42 11.59
C LEU A 95 4.57 -19.75 11.96
N ALA A 96 5.88 -19.72 12.30
CA ALA A 96 6.68 -20.91 12.58
C ALA A 96 6.18 -21.72 13.78
N VAL A 97 5.37 -21.12 14.66
CA VAL A 97 4.74 -21.82 15.80
C VAL A 97 3.90 -23.03 15.34
N ARG A 98 3.32 -22.96 14.14
CA ARG A 98 2.36 -23.97 13.65
C ARG A 98 2.57 -24.40 12.20
N ILE A 99 3.32 -23.63 11.42
CA ILE A 99 3.56 -23.89 10.00
C ILE A 99 5.07 -23.79 9.77
N PRO A 100 5.74 -24.78 9.14
CA PRO A 100 7.14 -24.65 8.78
C PRO A 100 7.39 -23.37 7.96
N ALA A 101 7.93 -22.35 8.60
CA ALA A 101 8.14 -21.03 8.01
C ALA A 101 9.51 -20.46 8.39
N ALA A 102 10.10 -19.65 7.51
CA ALA A 102 11.34 -18.95 7.76
C ALA A 102 11.36 -17.57 7.10
N ALA A 103 12.13 -16.64 7.70
CA ALA A 103 12.38 -15.33 7.10
C ALA A 103 13.48 -15.38 6.05
N TYR A 104 13.35 -14.53 4.99
CA TYR A 104 14.38 -14.33 3.98
C TYR A 104 14.52 -12.86 3.60
N HIS A 105 15.70 -12.29 3.78
CA HIS A 105 16.00 -10.89 3.39
C HIS A 105 17.52 -10.68 3.22
N ALA A 106 17.90 -9.59 2.56
CA ALA A 106 19.28 -9.29 2.24
C ALA A 106 20.20 -9.05 3.49
N GLY A 107 19.62 -8.85 4.68
CA GLY A 107 20.37 -8.72 5.93
C GLY A 107 20.78 -10.06 6.56
N LEU A 108 20.30 -11.18 6.05
CA LEU A 108 20.74 -12.51 6.49
C LEU A 108 22.09 -12.87 5.87
N GLU A 109 22.87 -13.66 6.58
CA GLU A 109 24.10 -14.26 6.05
C GLU A 109 23.83 -15.13 4.83
N ALA A 110 24.79 -15.19 3.90
CA ALA A 110 24.62 -15.91 2.62
C ALA A 110 24.23 -17.37 2.84
N GLU A 111 24.91 -18.08 3.73
CA GLU A 111 24.64 -19.48 4.08
C GLU A 111 23.23 -19.70 4.63
N ARG A 112 22.73 -18.76 5.44
CA ARG A 112 21.35 -18.84 5.96
C ARG A 112 20.33 -18.63 4.85
N ARG A 113 20.59 -17.71 3.92
CA ARG A 113 19.73 -17.51 2.73
C ARG A 113 19.66 -18.75 1.86
N GLU A 114 20.81 -19.36 1.59
CA GLU A 114 20.89 -20.60 0.79
C GLU A 114 20.13 -21.75 1.46
N ARG A 115 20.30 -21.94 2.77
CA ARG A 115 19.57 -22.98 3.54
C ARG A 115 18.04 -22.77 3.49
N VAL A 116 17.56 -21.53 3.68
CA VAL A 116 16.12 -21.23 3.61
C VAL A 116 15.58 -21.50 2.20
N GLN A 117 16.32 -21.10 1.18
CA GLN A 117 15.93 -21.33 -0.20
C GLN A 117 15.90 -22.82 -0.55
N ALA A 118 16.92 -23.57 -0.17
CA ALA A 118 16.98 -25.01 -0.40
C ALA A 118 15.86 -25.76 0.32
N ALA A 119 15.59 -25.45 1.61
CA ALA A 119 14.53 -26.05 2.39
C ALA A 119 13.12 -25.74 1.83
N PHE A 120 12.92 -24.51 1.31
CA PHE A 120 11.67 -24.15 0.62
C PHE A 120 11.51 -24.92 -0.70
N GLN A 121 12.58 -25.03 -1.46
CA GLN A 121 12.58 -25.79 -2.72
C GLN A 121 12.30 -27.28 -2.49
N ALA A 122 12.89 -27.87 -1.44
CA ALA A 122 12.68 -29.25 -1.04
C ALA A 122 11.27 -29.51 -0.44
N GLY A 123 10.51 -28.46 -0.10
CA GLY A 123 9.20 -28.59 0.54
C GLY A 123 9.27 -28.82 2.06
N GLU A 124 10.43 -28.71 2.68
CA GLU A 124 10.62 -28.75 4.14
C GLU A 124 10.03 -27.49 4.81
N LEU A 125 10.20 -26.34 4.15
CA LEU A 125 9.49 -25.11 4.51
C LEU A 125 8.25 -24.98 3.63
N HIS A 126 7.13 -24.70 4.28
CA HIS A 126 5.85 -24.46 3.60
C HIS A 126 5.61 -22.99 3.32
N VAL A 127 6.26 -22.09 4.08
CA VAL A 127 6.11 -20.63 3.94
C VAL A 127 7.46 -19.95 4.04
N VAL A 128 7.73 -19.04 3.10
CA VAL A 128 8.83 -18.08 3.22
C VAL A 128 8.26 -16.69 3.39
N VAL A 129 8.64 -16.01 4.48
CA VAL A 129 8.31 -14.61 4.70
C VAL A 129 9.51 -13.76 4.30
N ALA A 130 9.38 -12.95 3.26
CA ALA A 130 10.52 -12.32 2.64
C ALA A 130 10.31 -10.83 2.37
N THR A 131 11.42 -10.10 2.25
CA THR A 131 11.43 -8.83 1.52
C THR A 131 11.57 -9.10 0.02
N ILE A 132 11.55 -8.05 -0.80
CA ILE A 132 11.79 -8.14 -2.27
C ILE A 132 13.11 -8.83 -2.64
N ALA A 133 14.01 -9.07 -1.68
CA ALA A 133 15.25 -9.82 -1.90
C ALA A 133 15.03 -11.30 -2.25
N PHE A 134 13.87 -11.88 -1.91
CA PHE A 134 13.49 -13.23 -2.28
C PHE A 134 12.79 -13.22 -3.65
N GLY A 135 13.59 -13.13 -4.66
CA GLY A 135 13.07 -12.91 -6.01
C GLY A 135 13.88 -13.57 -7.11
N MET A 136 15.13 -13.18 -7.29
CA MET A 136 15.99 -13.74 -8.33
C MET A 136 16.36 -15.20 -8.00
N GLY A 137 16.16 -16.09 -8.98
CA GLY A 137 16.55 -17.50 -8.84
C GLY A 137 15.55 -18.42 -8.14
N ILE A 138 14.35 -17.95 -7.77
CA ILE A 138 13.31 -18.83 -7.24
C ILE A 138 12.50 -19.42 -8.40
N ASP A 139 12.69 -20.70 -8.65
CA ASP A 139 11.98 -21.46 -9.68
C ASP A 139 11.25 -22.67 -9.08
N LYS A 140 10.33 -22.42 -8.13
CA LYS A 140 9.41 -23.41 -7.57
C LYS A 140 8.08 -23.27 -8.27
N ALA A 141 7.70 -24.26 -9.05
CA ALA A 141 6.52 -24.19 -9.94
C ALA A 141 5.20 -24.25 -9.17
N ASP A 142 5.16 -24.98 -8.06
CA ASP A 142 3.96 -25.34 -7.29
C ASP A 142 3.59 -24.36 -6.16
N ILE A 143 4.03 -23.09 -6.22
CA ILE A 143 3.64 -22.08 -5.23
C ILE A 143 2.14 -21.79 -5.38
N ARG A 144 1.37 -22.08 -4.32
CA ARG A 144 -0.10 -21.93 -4.33
C ARG A 144 -0.56 -20.54 -3.91
N THR A 145 0.21 -19.85 -3.06
CA THR A 145 -0.20 -18.53 -2.57
C THR A 145 0.97 -17.56 -2.51
N VAL A 146 0.76 -16.35 -3.00
CA VAL A 146 1.65 -15.19 -2.78
C VAL A 146 0.86 -14.11 -2.04
N ILE A 147 1.39 -13.65 -0.91
CA ILE A 147 0.75 -12.63 -0.07
C ILE A 147 1.67 -11.43 0.05
N HIS A 148 1.12 -10.24 -0.18
CA HIS A 148 1.78 -8.98 0.15
C HIS A 148 1.20 -8.47 1.48
N ALA A 149 2.01 -8.47 2.52
CA ALA A 149 1.65 -7.96 3.85
C ALA A 149 1.80 -6.43 3.94
N GLY A 150 1.64 -5.72 2.84
CA GLY A 150 1.71 -4.27 2.68
C GLY A 150 1.72 -3.89 1.21
N LEU A 151 1.62 -2.58 0.91
CA LEU A 151 1.67 -2.08 -0.45
C LEU A 151 3.03 -2.37 -1.10
N PRO A 152 3.08 -2.90 -2.32
CA PRO A 152 4.30 -2.98 -3.11
C PRO A 152 4.74 -1.58 -3.56
N ALA A 153 6.02 -1.43 -3.89
CA ALA A 153 6.56 -0.15 -4.33
C ALA A 153 6.11 0.26 -5.73
N THR A 154 5.87 -0.73 -6.61
CA THR A 154 5.44 -0.53 -8.01
C THR A 154 4.56 -1.69 -8.48
N LEU A 155 3.73 -1.46 -9.51
CA LEU A 155 2.93 -2.54 -10.12
C LEU A 155 3.79 -3.56 -10.86
N GLU A 156 4.91 -3.14 -11.43
CA GLU A 156 5.85 -4.03 -12.11
C GLU A 156 6.48 -5.02 -11.12
N GLY A 157 6.93 -4.53 -9.96
CA GLY A 157 7.43 -5.37 -8.87
C GLY A 157 6.35 -6.33 -8.36
N TYR A 158 5.15 -5.80 -8.11
CA TYR A 158 4.00 -6.60 -7.72
C TYR A 158 3.71 -7.74 -8.70
N TYR A 159 3.66 -7.42 -9.99
CA TYR A 159 3.41 -8.41 -11.03
C TYR A 159 4.49 -9.50 -11.08
N GLN A 160 5.77 -9.14 -10.97
CA GLN A 160 6.87 -10.11 -10.91
C GLN A 160 6.78 -11.01 -9.69
N GLU A 161 6.36 -10.46 -8.54
CA GLU A 161 6.23 -11.19 -7.29
C GLU A 161 5.04 -12.16 -7.32
N ILE A 162 3.86 -11.73 -7.76
CA ILE A 162 2.69 -12.60 -7.91
C ILE A 162 2.89 -13.65 -9.02
N GLY A 163 3.68 -13.33 -10.05
CA GLY A 163 4.03 -14.23 -11.15
C GLY A 163 4.80 -15.48 -10.71
N ARG A 164 5.22 -15.58 -9.44
CA ARG A 164 5.83 -16.78 -8.86
C ARG A 164 4.82 -17.85 -8.53
N ALA A 165 3.55 -17.49 -8.30
CA ALA A 165 2.49 -18.43 -8.03
C ALA A 165 2.05 -19.18 -9.30
N GLY A 166 1.75 -20.46 -9.16
CA GLY A 166 1.13 -21.30 -10.19
C GLY A 166 1.88 -21.35 -11.52
N ARG A 167 3.19 -21.48 -11.50
CA ARG A 167 3.98 -21.65 -12.75
C ARG A 167 3.72 -22.99 -13.43
N ASP A 168 3.21 -23.95 -12.69
CA ASP A 168 2.73 -25.23 -13.19
C ASP A 168 1.36 -25.16 -13.90
N GLY A 169 0.74 -23.98 -13.95
CA GLY A 169 -0.58 -23.78 -14.55
C GLY A 169 -1.74 -24.03 -13.59
N GLU A 170 -1.50 -24.60 -12.41
CA GLU A 170 -2.53 -24.91 -11.42
C GLU A 170 -3.09 -23.65 -10.76
N ALA A 171 -4.36 -23.70 -10.35
CA ALA A 171 -5.05 -22.60 -9.69
C ALA A 171 -4.26 -22.12 -8.46
N SER A 172 -3.95 -20.84 -8.44
CA SER A 172 -3.15 -20.22 -7.40
C SER A 172 -3.74 -18.86 -7.01
N ARG A 173 -3.42 -18.40 -5.81
CA ARG A 173 -4.01 -17.18 -5.26
C ARG A 173 -2.97 -16.15 -4.91
N THR A 174 -3.30 -14.89 -5.13
CA THR A 174 -2.46 -13.78 -4.70
C THR A 174 -3.29 -12.80 -3.89
N ILE A 175 -2.75 -12.41 -2.73
CA ILE A 175 -3.42 -11.52 -1.78
C ILE A 175 -2.60 -10.26 -1.61
N LEU A 176 -3.19 -9.10 -1.85
CA LEU A 176 -2.60 -7.81 -1.55
C LEU A 176 -3.33 -7.19 -0.34
N MET A 177 -2.66 -7.19 0.81
CA MET A 177 -3.13 -6.50 1.99
C MET A 177 -2.63 -5.07 2.01
N HIS A 178 -3.53 -4.11 2.24
CA HIS A 178 -3.16 -2.71 2.31
C HIS A 178 -3.92 -1.98 3.42
N SER A 179 -3.41 -0.82 3.81
CA SER A 179 -4.06 0.09 4.74
C SER A 179 -3.59 1.52 4.49
N TYR A 180 -4.30 2.49 5.04
CA TYR A 180 -3.86 3.88 5.01
C TYR A 180 -2.47 4.10 5.65
N ALA A 181 -2.11 3.28 6.64
CA ALA A 181 -0.79 3.34 7.27
C ALA A 181 0.35 2.99 6.29
N ASP A 182 0.11 2.07 5.34
CA ASP A 182 1.10 1.73 4.32
C ASP A 182 1.33 2.91 3.38
N GLN A 183 0.27 3.57 2.93
CA GLN A 183 0.38 4.76 2.09
C GLN A 183 1.25 5.82 2.76
N ARG A 184 0.97 6.13 4.04
CA ARG A 184 1.78 7.10 4.80
C ARG A 184 3.24 6.68 4.94
N THR A 185 3.49 5.38 5.08
CA THR A 185 4.85 4.85 5.14
C THR A 185 5.58 5.04 3.80
N HIS A 186 4.91 4.78 2.68
CA HIS A 186 5.46 5.04 1.34
C HIS A 186 5.70 6.52 1.09
N ASP A 187 4.75 7.39 1.46
CA ASP A 187 4.91 8.85 1.35
C ASP A 187 6.10 9.35 2.17
N PHE A 188 6.28 8.83 3.39
CA PHE A 188 7.43 9.14 4.22
C PHE A 188 8.76 8.72 3.55
N PHE A 189 8.86 7.48 3.04
CA PHE A 189 10.05 7.02 2.34
C PHE A 189 10.28 7.79 1.04
N LEU A 190 9.23 8.11 0.29
CA LEU A 190 9.34 8.91 -0.92
C LEU A 190 9.92 10.30 -0.62
N THR A 191 9.38 11.00 0.39
CA THR A 191 9.87 12.32 0.81
C THR A 191 11.30 12.28 1.33
N ARG A 192 11.67 11.21 2.06
CA ARG A 192 13.03 11.02 2.55
C ARG A 192 14.02 10.73 1.43
N ASP A 193 13.65 9.86 0.48
CA ASP A 193 14.55 9.44 -0.61
C ASP A 193 14.59 10.46 -1.76
N TYR A 194 13.56 11.30 -1.87
CA TYR A 194 13.45 12.40 -2.83
C TYR A 194 13.14 13.71 -2.08
N PRO A 195 14.14 14.31 -1.41
CA PRO A 195 13.94 15.54 -0.67
C PRO A 195 13.50 16.70 -1.58
N PRO A 196 12.88 17.76 -1.03
CA PRO A 196 12.46 18.92 -1.82
C PRO A 196 13.60 19.49 -2.66
N ALA A 197 13.31 19.91 -3.91
CA ALA A 197 14.32 20.49 -4.79
C ALA A 197 15.02 21.72 -4.16
N ALA A 198 14.37 22.39 -3.22
CA ALA A 198 14.95 23.49 -2.45
C ALA A 198 16.15 23.06 -1.59
N ASP A 199 16.10 21.85 -1.02
CA ASP A 199 17.19 21.30 -0.21
C ASP A 199 18.41 21.00 -1.10
N LEU A 200 18.17 20.38 -2.26
CA LEU A 200 19.21 20.16 -3.26
C LEU A 200 19.83 21.48 -3.73
N GLU A 201 18.99 22.50 -3.98
CA GLU A 201 19.45 23.83 -4.39
C GLU A 201 20.30 24.49 -3.31
N GLN A 202 19.92 24.34 -2.04
CA GLN A 202 20.71 24.84 -0.91
C GLN A 202 22.10 24.20 -0.90
N VAL A 203 22.19 22.87 -1.02
CA VAL A 203 23.47 22.16 -1.08
C VAL A 203 24.26 22.57 -2.32
N PHE A 204 23.62 22.62 -3.51
CA PHE A 204 24.27 22.98 -4.76
C PHE A 204 24.93 24.37 -4.71
N ARG A 205 24.30 25.36 -4.04
CA ARG A 205 24.87 26.71 -3.86
C ARG A 205 26.09 26.74 -2.95
N LEU A 206 26.20 25.80 -2.03
CA LEU A 206 27.37 25.69 -1.13
C LEU A 206 28.59 25.07 -1.81
N LEU A 207 28.39 24.34 -2.92
CA LEU A 207 29.47 23.71 -3.67
C LEU A 207 30.27 24.73 -4.48
N GLY A 208 31.58 24.72 -4.39
CA GLY A 208 32.53 25.48 -5.20
C GLY A 208 32.94 24.76 -6.49
N GLU A 209 33.72 25.44 -7.33
CA GLU A 209 34.42 24.83 -8.47
C GLU A 209 35.66 24.05 -8.00
N ASP A 210 36.26 24.51 -6.91
CA ASP A 210 37.37 23.83 -6.25
C ASP A 210 36.87 22.70 -5.34
N ALA A 211 37.69 21.66 -5.19
CA ALA A 211 37.37 20.51 -4.34
C ALA A 211 37.44 20.88 -2.87
N GLU A 212 36.33 20.75 -2.14
CA GLU A 212 36.26 20.99 -0.69
C GLU A 212 35.92 19.68 0.04
N PRO A 213 36.47 19.44 1.26
CA PRO A 213 36.06 18.30 2.07
C PRO A 213 34.55 18.30 2.35
N LEU A 214 33.91 17.16 2.18
CA LEU A 214 32.46 16.97 2.38
C LEU A 214 31.98 17.51 3.74
N GLU A 215 32.75 17.26 4.80
CA GLU A 215 32.45 17.70 6.15
C GLU A 215 32.39 19.23 6.29
N ASP A 216 33.20 19.96 5.54
CA ASP A 216 33.23 21.42 5.62
C ASP A 216 32.02 22.02 4.88
N VAL A 217 31.60 21.40 3.76
CA VAL A 217 30.36 21.77 3.08
C VAL A 217 29.16 21.44 3.95
N ARG A 218 29.17 20.28 4.63
CA ARG A 218 28.11 19.87 5.56
C ARG A 218 27.94 20.87 6.70
N LYS A 219 29.03 21.33 7.32
CA LYS A 219 28.97 22.33 8.40
C LYS A 219 28.37 23.67 7.94
N LYS A 220 28.54 24.04 6.68
CA LYS A 220 27.92 25.25 6.08
C LYS A 220 26.43 25.07 5.82
N SER A 221 25.95 23.83 5.74
CA SER A 221 24.55 23.51 5.49
C SER A 221 23.69 23.65 6.74
N LYS A 222 22.44 24.14 6.58
CA LYS A 222 21.43 24.20 7.64
C LYS A 222 20.56 22.93 7.70
N LEU A 223 20.79 21.97 6.79
CA LEU A 223 20.06 20.72 6.73
C LEU A 223 20.55 19.76 7.82
N SER A 224 19.68 18.83 8.23
CA SER A 224 20.11 17.69 9.05
C SER A 224 21.12 16.84 8.27
N GLU A 225 21.91 16.05 8.97
CA GLU A 225 22.92 15.16 8.37
C GLU A 225 22.29 14.22 7.33
N GLU A 226 21.14 13.62 7.65
CA GLU A 226 20.42 12.73 6.75
C GLU A 226 19.90 13.47 5.50
N ALA A 227 19.30 14.65 5.67
CA ALA A 227 18.79 15.45 4.56
C ALA A 227 19.93 15.96 3.66
N PHE A 228 21.05 16.38 4.23
CA PHE A 228 22.23 16.78 3.48
C PHE A 228 22.80 15.62 2.66
N ALA A 229 23.00 14.46 3.29
CA ALA A 229 23.52 13.28 2.61
C ALA A 229 22.63 12.85 1.44
N LYS A 230 21.31 12.87 1.63
CA LYS A 230 20.36 12.56 0.56
C LYS A 230 20.32 13.60 -0.55
N ALA A 231 20.38 14.89 -0.22
CA ALA A 231 20.44 15.95 -1.22
C ALA A 231 21.71 15.85 -2.06
N LEU A 232 22.86 15.58 -1.44
CA LEU A 232 24.13 15.40 -2.13
C LEU A 232 24.11 14.16 -3.03
N GLU A 233 23.63 13.00 -2.52
CA GLU A 233 23.44 11.77 -3.32
C GLU A 233 22.63 12.05 -4.60
N LYS A 234 21.53 12.78 -4.48
CA LYS A 234 20.71 13.13 -5.65
C LYS A 234 21.39 14.11 -6.57
N LEU A 235 22.13 15.09 -6.04
CA LEU A 235 22.93 15.98 -6.86
C LEU A 235 23.99 15.22 -7.66
N GLU A 236 24.67 14.26 -7.04
CA GLU A 236 25.66 13.43 -7.71
C GLU A 236 25.04 12.59 -8.83
N ILE A 237 23.92 11.89 -8.56
CA ILE A 237 23.19 11.07 -9.53
C ILE A 237 22.75 11.91 -10.73
N HIS A 238 22.31 13.14 -10.50
CA HIS A 238 21.82 14.05 -11.56
C HIS A 238 22.90 14.97 -12.14
N GLY A 239 24.16 14.78 -11.73
CA GLY A 239 25.31 15.52 -12.25
C GLY A 239 25.44 16.94 -11.70
N GLY A 240 24.73 17.29 -10.60
CA GLY A 240 24.84 18.57 -9.91
C GLY A 240 26.01 18.64 -8.92
N ALA A 241 26.53 17.51 -8.51
CA ALA A 241 27.74 17.38 -7.69
C ALA A 241 28.65 16.29 -8.24
N LYS A 242 29.93 16.34 -7.84
CA LYS A 242 30.88 15.26 -8.03
C LYS A 242 31.57 15.02 -6.71
N VAL A 243 31.64 13.75 -6.28
CA VAL A 243 32.35 13.32 -5.08
C VAL A 243 33.56 12.50 -5.53
N ASP A 244 34.75 12.85 -5.04
CA ASP A 244 35.96 12.10 -5.35
C ASP A 244 36.16 10.95 -4.34
N PHE A 245 37.15 10.09 -4.60
CA PHE A 245 37.43 8.89 -3.81
C PHE A 245 37.99 9.19 -2.40
N ILE A 246 38.42 10.45 -2.12
CA ILE A 246 38.90 10.90 -0.82
C ILE A 246 37.88 11.71 -0.04
N GLY A 247 36.65 11.84 -0.60
CA GLY A 247 35.54 12.51 0.06
C GLY A 247 35.48 14.03 -0.13
N ASN A 248 36.09 14.58 -1.18
CA ASN A 248 35.91 15.98 -1.54
C ASN A 248 34.74 16.12 -2.53
N VAL A 249 34.09 17.27 -2.48
CA VAL A 249 32.92 17.60 -3.30
C VAL A 249 33.20 18.81 -4.17
N THR A 250 32.79 18.76 -5.43
CA THR A 250 32.81 19.89 -6.37
C THR A 250 31.46 20.12 -7.00
N ARG A 251 31.19 21.35 -7.43
CA ARG A 251 29.97 21.71 -8.16
C ARG A 251 29.95 21.02 -9.52
N GLY A 252 28.81 20.43 -9.84
CA GLY A 252 28.52 19.84 -11.14
C GLY A 252 27.74 20.78 -12.07
N ARG A 253 26.94 20.21 -12.96
CA ARG A 253 26.16 20.96 -13.96
C ARG A 253 24.89 21.57 -13.36
N THR A 254 24.45 22.71 -13.87
CA THR A 254 23.21 23.36 -13.45
C THR A 254 21.93 22.65 -13.93
N GLY A 255 22.03 21.76 -14.93
CA GLY A 255 20.89 21.04 -15.52
C GLY A 255 20.28 19.93 -14.65
N TRP A 256 20.82 19.65 -13.48
CA TRP A 256 20.36 18.59 -12.56
C TRP A 256 18.88 18.73 -12.14
N LYS A 257 18.35 19.96 -12.05
CA LYS A 257 16.97 20.22 -11.60
C LYS A 257 15.94 19.51 -12.46
N LYS A 258 16.10 19.56 -13.79
CA LYS A 258 15.14 18.97 -14.73
C LYS A 258 15.13 17.45 -14.61
N THR A 259 16.28 16.81 -14.58
CA THR A 259 16.39 15.36 -14.48
C THR A 259 15.94 14.85 -13.11
N TYR A 260 16.23 15.60 -12.03
CA TYR A 260 15.73 15.28 -10.70
C TYR A 260 14.20 15.37 -10.60
N ALA A 261 13.60 16.46 -11.09
CA ALA A 261 12.15 16.65 -11.06
C ALA A 261 11.42 15.53 -11.80
N VAL A 262 11.90 15.16 -12.98
CA VAL A 262 11.33 14.05 -13.77
C VAL A 262 11.40 12.74 -13.00
N GLN A 263 12.53 12.44 -12.34
CA GLN A 263 12.68 11.20 -11.59
C GLN A 263 11.81 11.18 -10.32
N ALA A 264 11.75 12.28 -9.57
CA ALA A 264 10.92 12.41 -8.38
C ALA A 264 9.43 12.26 -8.72
N GLN A 265 8.98 12.93 -9.78
CA GLN A 265 7.61 12.79 -10.28
C GLN A 265 7.30 11.36 -10.71
N PHE A 266 8.18 10.72 -11.47
CA PHE A 266 8.02 9.33 -11.88
C PHE A 266 7.84 8.38 -10.68
N ARG A 267 8.61 8.58 -9.60
CA ARG A 267 8.47 7.77 -8.37
C ARG A 267 7.15 8.01 -7.65
N ALA A 268 6.68 9.26 -7.59
CA ALA A 268 5.37 9.57 -7.03
C ALA A 268 4.23 8.91 -7.85
N GLU A 269 4.31 8.98 -9.18
CA GLU A 269 3.34 8.34 -10.07
C GLU A 269 3.30 6.82 -9.95
N GLN A 270 4.44 6.16 -9.66
CA GLN A 270 4.47 4.72 -9.41
C GLN A 270 3.62 4.34 -8.18
N LEU A 271 3.78 5.08 -7.09
CA LEU A 271 2.95 4.85 -5.89
C LEU A 271 1.46 5.12 -6.17
N GLU A 272 1.15 6.19 -6.87
CA GLU A 272 -0.23 6.52 -7.25
C GLU A 272 -0.87 5.39 -8.08
N LYS A 273 -0.14 4.77 -9.02
CA LYS A 273 -0.62 3.63 -9.80
C LYS A 273 -0.95 2.43 -8.91
N VAL A 274 -0.11 2.14 -7.90
CA VAL A 274 -0.40 1.06 -6.93
C VAL A 274 -1.66 1.36 -6.14
N LEU A 275 -1.83 2.59 -5.64
CA LEU A 275 -3.02 3.00 -4.90
C LEU A 275 -4.28 2.90 -5.77
N ARG A 276 -4.24 3.40 -7.00
CA ARG A 276 -5.37 3.26 -7.94
C ARG A 276 -5.72 1.79 -8.21
N PHE A 277 -4.72 0.91 -8.31
CA PHE A 277 -4.97 -0.52 -8.46
C PHE A 277 -5.70 -1.10 -7.25
N THR A 278 -5.38 -0.69 -6.02
CA THR A 278 -6.06 -1.18 -4.82
C THR A 278 -7.50 -0.68 -4.72
N GLU A 279 -7.75 0.56 -5.11
CA GLU A 279 -9.06 1.22 -5.03
C GLU A 279 -10.00 0.87 -6.21
N SER A 280 -9.44 0.36 -7.28
CA SER A 280 -10.20 0.09 -8.51
C SER A 280 -11.19 -1.04 -8.34
N SER A 281 -12.35 -0.89 -9.00
CA SER A 281 -13.40 -1.91 -9.11
C SER A 281 -13.38 -2.66 -10.44
N ALA A 282 -12.37 -2.44 -11.29
CA ALA A 282 -12.16 -3.18 -12.52
C ALA A 282 -11.44 -4.51 -12.28
N CYS A 283 -11.53 -5.44 -13.23
CA CYS A 283 -10.83 -6.73 -13.18
C CYS A 283 -9.33 -6.54 -12.90
N ARG A 284 -8.81 -7.19 -11.84
CA ARG A 284 -7.42 -7.04 -11.40
C ARG A 284 -6.42 -7.43 -12.48
N MET A 285 -6.63 -8.57 -13.13
CA MET A 285 -5.76 -9.06 -14.19
C MET A 285 -5.79 -8.13 -15.41
N ALA A 286 -6.97 -7.68 -15.84
CA ALA A 286 -7.08 -6.77 -16.98
C ALA A 286 -6.36 -5.42 -16.74
N GLN A 287 -6.36 -4.93 -15.50
CA GLN A 287 -5.60 -3.72 -15.14
C GLN A 287 -4.09 -3.94 -15.26
N LEU A 288 -3.58 -5.08 -14.79
CA LEU A 288 -2.15 -5.42 -14.91
C LEU A 288 -1.74 -5.59 -16.36
N VAL A 289 -2.54 -6.30 -17.15
CA VAL A 289 -2.30 -6.50 -18.60
C VAL A 289 -2.24 -5.15 -19.33
N ARG A 290 -3.21 -4.26 -19.06
CA ARG A 290 -3.22 -2.88 -19.61
C ARG A 290 -2.02 -2.05 -19.18
N HIS A 291 -1.57 -2.21 -17.94
CA HIS A 291 -0.39 -1.49 -17.43
C HIS A 291 0.88 -1.78 -18.23
N PHE A 292 1.03 -3.00 -18.77
CA PHE A 292 2.14 -3.38 -19.61
C PHE A 292 1.93 -3.08 -21.12
N GLY A 293 0.74 -2.57 -21.48
CA GLY A 293 0.42 -2.18 -22.85
C GLY A 293 0.01 -3.34 -23.77
N ASP A 294 -0.41 -4.47 -23.20
CA ASP A 294 -1.03 -5.56 -23.95
C ASP A 294 -2.51 -5.23 -24.19
N GLU A 295 -2.79 -4.54 -25.30
CA GLU A 295 -4.13 -4.04 -25.62
C GLU A 295 -5.06 -5.17 -26.09
N GLU A 296 -4.54 -6.23 -26.72
CA GLU A 296 -5.33 -7.35 -27.21
C GLU A 296 -6.05 -8.09 -26.07
N ASP A 297 -5.40 -8.21 -24.91
CA ASP A 297 -5.92 -8.97 -23.77
C ASP A 297 -6.48 -8.10 -22.64
N ALA A 298 -6.27 -6.78 -22.69
CA ALA A 298 -6.65 -5.85 -21.63
C ALA A 298 -8.18 -5.70 -21.41
N GLY A 299 -9.00 -6.03 -22.43
CA GLY A 299 -10.45 -5.89 -22.38
C GLY A 299 -11.18 -7.05 -21.69
N ARG A 300 -10.54 -8.22 -21.56
CA ARG A 300 -11.19 -9.44 -21.07
C ARG A 300 -11.14 -9.55 -19.54
N ALA A 301 -12.28 -9.79 -18.88
CA ALA A 301 -12.33 -10.13 -17.46
C ALA A 301 -11.67 -11.49 -17.19
N CYS A 302 -10.97 -11.64 -16.03
CA CYS A 302 -10.30 -12.91 -15.71
C CYS A 302 -11.24 -13.98 -15.14
N GLY A 303 -12.40 -13.60 -14.61
CA GLY A 303 -13.37 -14.51 -14.02
C GLY A 303 -13.07 -14.99 -12.59
N VAL A 304 -11.85 -14.79 -12.07
CA VAL A 304 -11.38 -15.43 -10.82
C VAL A 304 -10.88 -14.45 -9.73
N CYS A 305 -10.71 -13.16 -10.04
CA CYS A 305 -10.28 -12.17 -9.04
C CYS A 305 -11.43 -11.72 -8.13
N ASP A 306 -11.12 -11.01 -7.03
CA ASP A 306 -12.09 -10.48 -6.06
C ASP A 306 -13.18 -9.57 -6.67
N VAL A 307 -12.95 -9.06 -7.87
CA VAL A 307 -13.92 -8.24 -8.62
C VAL A 307 -14.81 -9.10 -9.52
N CYS A 308 -14.23 -10.08 -10.23
CA CYS A 308 -14.96 -10.94 -11.16
C CYS A 308 -15.75 -12.03 -10.43
N ASP A 309 -15.16 -12.62 -9.37
CA ASP A 309 -15.77 -13.64 -8.50
C ASP A 309 -15.65 -13.23 -7.02
N PRO A 310 -16.50 -12.30 -6.56
CA PRO A 310 -16.47 -11.86 -5.17
C PRO A 310 -16.85 -12.96 -4.17
N VAL A 311 -17.60 -13.99 -4.59
CA VAL A 311 -17.98 -15.11 -3.73
C VAL A 311 -16.78 -16.05 -3.50
N GLY A 312 -15.91 -16.19 -4.48
CA GLY A 312 -14.67 -16.96 -4.38
C GLY A 312 -13.55 -16.25 -3.61
N ALA A 313 -13.72 -15.00 -3.17
CA ALA A 313 -12.76 -14.31 -2.31
C ALA A 313 -12.63 -15.03 -0.95
N VAL A 314 -11.41 -15.06 -0.39
CA VAL A 314 -11.11 -15.88 0.81
C VAL A 314 -10.83 -15.05 2.07
N LEU A 315 -10.45 -13.82 1.93
CA LEU A 315 -10.25 -12.88 3.03
C LEU A 315 -11.25 -11.71 3.00
N LYS A 316 -11.62 -11.25 1.81
CA LYS A 316 -12.58 -10.16 1.64
C LYS A 316 -14.00 -10.71 1.69
N LEU A 317 -14.77 -10.27 2.68
CA LEU A 317 -16.17 -10.65 2.78
C LEU A 317 -17.05 -9.78 1.89
N PHE A 318 -18.04 -10.41 1.29
CA PHE A 318 -19.08 -9.72 0.56
C PHE A 318 -20.46 -10.12 1.12
N ARG A 319 -21.35 -9.16 1.26
CA ARG A 319 -22.76 -9.38 1.64
C ARG A 319 -23.69 -8.83 0.57
N ARG A 320 -24.90 -9.31 0.56
CA ARG A 320 -25.94 -8.70 -0.27
C ARG A 320 -26.26 -7.29 0.21
N ALA A 321 -26.52 -6.39 -0.74
CA ALA A 321 -26.93 -5.02 -0.44
C ALA A 321 -28.22 -5.00 0.39
N THR A 322 -28.29 -4.10 1.37
CA THR A 322 -29.50 -3.80 2.14
C THR A 322 -30.56 -3.13 1.25
N ALA A 323 -31.80 -3.00 1.74
CA ALA A 323 -32.84 -2.27 1.03
C ALA A 323 -32.40 -0.81 0.74
N ALA A 324 -31.89 -0.11 1.76
CA ALA A 324 -31.43 1.28 1.61
C ALA A 324 -30.29 1.42 0.57
N GLU A 325 -29.34 0.48 0.53
CA GLU A 325 -28.27 0.49 -0.46
C GLU A 325 -28.78 0.21 -1.88
N ARG A 326 -29.79 -0.66 -2.03
CA ARG A 326 -30.44 -0.91 -3.33
C ARG A 326 -31.22 0.33 -3.80
N ASP A 327 -31.94 0.99 -2.88
CA ASP A 327 -32.69 2.21 -3.19
C ASP A 327 -31.73 3.34 -3.60
N ALA A 328 -30.59 3.49 -2.92
CA ALA A 328 -29.54 4.43 -3.30
C ALA A 328 -28.93 4.10 -4.66
N ALA A 329 -28.67 2.81 -4.95
CA ALA A 329 -28.18 2.39 -6.29
C ALA A 329 -29.18 2.67 -7.40
N GLN A 330 -30.48 2.46 -7.13
CA GLN A 330 -31.55 2.80 -8.07
C GLN A 330 -31.61 4.32 -8.32
N ALA A 331 -31.51 5.14 -7.26
CA ALA A 331 -31.49 6.59 -7.39
C ALA A 331 -30.27 7.07 -8.20
N ILE A 332 -29.09 6.46 -8.00
CA ILE A 332 -27.89 6.72 -8.80
C ILE A 332 -28.15 6.41 -10.28
N ALA A 333 -28.74 5.25 -10.57
CA ALA A 333 -29.05 4.87 -11.95
C ALA A 333 -30.07 5.81 -12.60
N ASP A 334 -31.11 6.22 -11.86
CA ASP A 334 -32.13 7.15 -12.35
C ASP A 334 -31.52 8.54 -12.65
N GLU A 335 -30.63 9.03 -11.80
CA GLU A 335 -29.93 10.31 -11.99
C GLU A 335 -28.98 10.27 -13.20
N LEU A 336 -28.32 9.14 -13.44
CA LEU A 336 -27.39 8.98 -14.57
C LEU A 336 -28.10 8.77 -15.92
N ARG A 337 -29.39 8.40 -15.94
CA ARG A 337 -30.15 8.28 -17.19
C ARG A 337 -30.37 9.61 -17.91
N ALA A 338 -30.41 10.70 -17.16
CA ALA A 338 -30.66 12.02 -17.70
C ALA A 338 -29.41 12.69 -18.30
N VAL A 339 -28.23 12.09 -18.13
CA VAL A 339 -26.95 12.69 -18.50
C VAL A 339 -25.98 11.64 -19.03
N GLU A 340 -25.03 12.06 -19.85
CA GLU A 340 -23.99 11.17 -20.38
C GLU A 340 -23.04 10.71 -19.26
N TYR A 341 -22.67 11.60 -18.33
CA TYR A 341 -21.87 11.28 -17.15
C TYR A 341 -22.07 12.30 -16.02
N LYS A 342 -21.70 11.93 -14.80
CA LYS A 342 -21.58 12.84 -13.65
C LYS A 342 -20.30 12.60 -12.85
N ALA A 343 -19.76 13.65 -12.25
CA ALA A 343 -18.68 13.50 -11.28
C ALA A 343 -19.19 12.83 -10.00
N THR A 344 -18.40 11.89 -9.43
CA THR A 344 -18.79 11.12 -8.23
C THR A 344 -19.20 12.00 -7.04
N GLY A 345 -18.45 13.10 -6.79
CA GLY A 345 -18.78 14.01 -5.69
C GLY A 345 -20.06 14.83 -5.93
N THR A 346 -20.38 15.15 -7.20
CA THR A 346 -21.62 15.84 -7.56
C THR A 346 -22.81 14.87 -7.45
N LEU A 347 -22.64 13.63 -7.88
CA LEU A 347 -23.65 12.59 -7.79
C LEU A 347 -24.06 12.33 -6.32
N GLN A 348 -23.10 12.21 -5.40
CA GLN A 348 -23.37 12.02 -3.98
C GLN A 348 -24.15 13.20 -3.37
N ARG A 349 -23.82 14.44 -3.76
CA ARG A 349 -24.50 15.65 -3.26
C ARG A 349 -25.92 15.81 -3.82
N ASN A 350 -26.08 15.60 -5.12
CA ASN A 350 -27.39 15.77 -5.78
C ASN A 350 -28.45 14.83 -5.24
N LEU A 351 -28.06 13.62 -4.85
CA LEU A 351 -28.95 12.62 -4.28
C LEU A 351 -29.11 12.73 -2.76
N GLU A 352 -28.56 13.79 -2.15
CA GLU A 352 -28.55 13.98 -0.69
C GLU A 352 -27.97 12.79 0.10
N LEU A 353 -27.23 11.92 -0.59
CA LEU A 353 -26.62 10.73 0.02
C LEU A 353 -25.49 11.07 1.00
N ALA A 354 -24.94 12.29 0.91
CA ALA A 354 -23.90 12.75 1.83
C ALA A 354 -24.35 12.82 3.30
N GLY A 355 -25.68 12.97 3.54
CA GLY A 355 -26.26 12.93 4.89
C GLY A 355 -26.71 11.52 5.31
N GLN A 356 -26.82 10.57 4.38
CA GLN A 356 -27.35 9.23 4.62
C GLN A 356 -26.27 8.15 4.68
N MET A 357 -25.15 8.33 3.96
CA MET A 357 -24.02 7.41 3.94
C MET A 357 -22.69 8.15 3.90
N SER A 358 -21.68 7.59 4.52
CA SER A 358 -20.31 8.11 4.46
C SER A 358 -19.74 8.01 3.05
N ARG A 359 -18.66 8.75 2.78
CA ARG A 359 -17.94 8.65 1.50
C ARG A 359 -17.49 7.22 1.20
N LYS A 360 -17.00 6.50 2.21
CA LYS A 360 -16.54 5.10 2.07
C LYS A 360 -17.70 4.16 1.70
N GLU A 361 -18.87 4.32 2.29
CA GLU A 361 -20.08 3.54 1.96
C GLU A 361 -20.56 3.85 0.54
N PHE A 362 -20.56 5.13 0.14
CA PHE A 362 -20.91 5.54 -1.21
C PHE A 362 -19.95 4.96 -2.27
N ASP A 363 -18.64 5.06 -2.05
CA ASP A 363 -17.62 4.48 -2.94
C ASP A 363 -17.74 2.94 -2.97
N GLY A 364 -18.07 2.28 -1.87
CA GLY A 364 -18.39 0.86 -1.79
C GLY A 364 -19.62 0.46 -2.62
N LEU A 365 -20.65 1.29 -2.61
CA LEU A 365 -21.86 1.10 -3.42
C LEU A 365 -21.57 1.25 -4.93
N LEU A 366 -20.82 2.29 -5.31
CA LEU A 366 -20.39 2.47 -6.70
C LEU A 366 -19.54 1.26 -7.15
N ALA A 367 -18.64 0.77 -6.30
CA ALA A 367 -17.85 -0.42 -6.59
C ALA A 367 -18.71 -1.67 -6.79
N ALA A 368 -19.80 -1.82 -6.03
CA ALA A 368 -20.75 -2.91 -6.22
C ALA A 368 -21.52 -2.78 -7.55
N MET A 369 -21.93 -1.57 -7.93
CA MET A 369 -22.58 -1.30 -9.21
C MET A 369 -21.67 -1.58 -10.41
N ILE A 370 -20.37 -1.25 -10.30
CA ILE A 370 -19.36 -1.58 -11.33
C ILE A 370 -19.21 -3.10 -11.47
N ARG A 371 -19.05 -3.82 -10.35
CA ARG A 371 -18.97 -5.30 -10.37
C ARG A 371 -20.21 -5.95 -11.00
N ALA A 372 -21.36 -5.35 -10.77
CA ALA A 372 -22.60 -5.79 -11.40
C ALA A 372 -22.72 -5.40 -12.89
N GLY A 373 -21.75 -4.64 -13.41
CA GLY A 373 -21.71 -4.15 -14.77
C GLY A 373 -22.79 -3.10 -15.08
N LEU A 374 -23.21 -2.32 -14.08
CA LEU A 374 -24.29 -1.33 -14.23
C LEU A 374 -23.78 0.06 -14.55
N ILE A 375 -22.59 0.39 -14.09
CA ILE A 375 -21.91 1.67 -14.32
C ILE A 375 -20.45 1.46 -14.68
N ASP A 376 -19.89 2.43 -15.41
CA ASP A 376 -18.45 2.60 -15.63
C ASP A 376 -17.97 3.86 -14.93
N ILE A 377 -16.72 3.84 -14.46
CA ILE A 377 -16.04 5.00 -13.89
C ILE A 377 -14.74 5.24 -14.65
N GLU A 378 -14.57 6.48 -15.11
CA GLU A 378 -13.36 6.96 -15.79
C GLU A 378 -12.71 8.09 -14.99
N ASP A 379 -11.38 8.11 -14.90
CA ASP A 379 -10.65 9.25 -14.40
C ASP A 379 -10.65 10.36 -15.45
N ALA A 380 -10.90 11.58 -15.02
CA ALA A 380 -10.90 12.76 -15.85
C ALA A 380 -10.18 13.90 -15.16
N GLU A 381 -9.63 14.82 -15.96
CA GLU A 381 -8.91 15.98 -15.48
C GLU A 381 -9.53 17.25 -16.09
N TYR A 382 -9.52 18.34 -15.33
CA TYR A 382 -9.82 19.67 -15.83
C TYR A 382 -8.86 20.68 -15.19
N GLU A 383 -8.52 21.70 -15.96
CA GLU A 383 -7.69 22.79 -15.49
C GLU A 383 -8.58 23.92 -14.94
N LYS A 384 -8.29 24.36 -13.73
CA LYS A 384 -8.95 25.50 -13.09
C LYS A 384 -7.91 26.31 -12.32
N ASP A 385 -7.85 27.61 -12.61
CA ASP A 385 -6.93 28.55 -11.96
C ASP A 385 -5.43 28.16 -12.11
N GLY A 386 -5.05 27.51 -13.25
CA GLY A 386 -3.71 27.00 -13.51
C GLY A 386 -3.36 25.69 -12.77
N GLU A 387 -4.32 25.10 -12.05
CA GLU A 387 -4.19 23.81 -11.39
C GLU A 387 -4.96 22.73 -12.13
N VAL A 388 -4.31 21.60 -12.42
CA VAL A 388 -4.96 20.40 -12.96
C VAL A 388 -5.67 19.69 -11.82
N ARG A 389 -6.99 19.63 -11.89
CA ARG A 389 -7.85 18.94 -10.91
C ARG A 389 -8.37 17.65 -11.49
N ARG A 390 -8.20 16.57 -10.74
CA ARG A 390 -8.65 15.23 -11.11
C ARG A 390 -10.01 14.92 -10.49
N PHE A 391 -10.86 14.25 -11.26
CA PHE A 391 -12.16 13.77 -10.78
C PHE A 391 -12.54 12.48 -11.49
N ARG A 392 -13.51 11.75 -10.94
CA ARG A 392 -14.02 10.52 -11.54
C ARG A 392 -15.38 10.77 -12.17
N LYS A 393 -15.52 10.43 -13.45
CA LYS A 393 -16.78 10.44 -14.20
C LYS A 393 -17.48 9.10 -14.04
N VAL A 394 -18.77 9.12 -13.76
CA VAL A 394 -19.62 7.94 -13.68
C VAL A 394 -20.65 8.01 -14.81
N ARG A 395 -20.83 6.92 -15.53
CA ARG A 395 -21.87 6.74 -16.56
C ARG A 395 -22.54 5.39 -16.42
N LEU A 396 -23.77 5.26 -16.95
CA LEU A 396 -24.43 3.96 -17.08
C LEU A 396 -23.82 3.17 -18.23
N THR A 397 -23.73 1.86 -18.05
CA THR A 397 -23.47 0.89 -19.12
C THR A 397 -24.79 0.57 -19.84
N GLU A 398 -24.73 -0.17 -20.96
CA GLU A 398 -25.94 -0.69 -21.62
C GLU A 398 -26.80 -1.49 -20.63
N ARG A 399 -26.19 -2.37 -19.83
CA ARG A 399 -26.87 -3.13 -18.79
C ARG A 399 -27.44 -2.23 -17.68
N GLY A 400 -26.77 -1.12 -17.36
CA GLY A 400 -27.27 -0.12 -16.42
C GLY A 400 -28.50 0.62 -16.91
N LEU A 401 -28.63 0.86 -18.22
CA LEU A 401 -29.80 1.45 -18.83
C LEU A 401 -31.04 0.54 -18.73
N GLU A 402 -30.86 -0.77 -18.65
CA GLU A 402 -31.93 -1.76 -18.52
C GLU A 402 -32.47 -1.92 -17.08
N ILE A 403 -31.85 -1.28 -16.08
CA ILE A 403 -32.34 -1.32 -14.70
C ILE A 403 -33.77 -0.82 -14.62
N ARG A 404 -34.66 -1.63 -14.05
CA ARG A 404 -36.06 -1.29 -13.80
C ARG A 404 -36.35 -1.39 -12.30
N ARG A 405 -37.15 -0.46 -11.76
CA ARG A 405 -37.57 -0.47 -10.34
C ARG A 405 -38.33 -1.74 -9.94
N SER A 406 -38.94 -2.43 -10.91
CA SER A 406 -39.69 -3.66 -10.69
C SER A 406 -38.83 -4.90 -10.40
N ARG A 407 -37.50 -4.83 -10.64
CA ARG A 407 -36.57 -5.95 -10.40
C ARG A 407 -35.52 -5.55 -9.36
N PRO A 408 -35.42 -6.28 -8.24
CA PRO A 408 -34.41 -5.99 -7.21
C PRO A 408 -33.00 -6.08 -7.80
N LEU A 409 -32.16 -5.09 -7.48
CA LEU A 409 -30.74 -5.11 -7.85
C LEU A 409 -29.99 -6.12 -6.98
N GLU A 410 -29.37 -7.10 -7.59
CA GLU A 410 -28.47 -8.02 -6.90
C GLU A 410 -27.06 -7.43 -6.85
N LEU A 411 -26.76 -6.75 -5.75
CA LEU A 411 -25.47 -6.12 -5.50
C LEU A 411 -24.77 -6.82 -4.34
N LEU A 412 -23.47 -7.04 -4.51
CA LEU A 412 -22.58 -7.53 -3.46
C LEU A 412 -21.71 -6.39 -2.94
N ILE A 413 -21.90 -6.01 -1.68
CA ILE A 413 -21.14 -4.96 -1.01
C ILE A 413 -19.96 -5.60 -0.24
N ALA A 414 -18.77 -5.02 -0.35
CA ALA A 414 -17.64 -5.47 0.46
C ALA A 414 -17.90 -5.12 1.94
N ASP A 415 -17.78 -6.10 2.82
CA ASP A 415 -18.15 -6.02 4.26
C ASP A 415 -16.97 -6.32 5.20
N GLY A 416 -15.77 -5.91 4.82
CA GLY A 416 -14.56 -6.12 5.61
C GLY A 416 -13.86 -7.45 5.36
N MET A 417 -13.18 -7.97 6.39
CA MET A 417 -12.45 -9.23 6.35
C MET A 417 -13.12 -10.33 7.19
N VAL A 418 -12.79 -11.59 6.87
CA VAL A 418 -13.12 -12.75 7.71
C VAL A 418 -12.51 -12.56 9.09
N GLN A 419 -13.35 -12.36 10.12
CA GLN A 419 -12.93 -12.34 11.53
C GLN A 419 -13.23 -13.70 12.18
N ASP A 420 -12.55 -14.04 13.28
CA ASP A 420 -12.80 -15.27 14.03
C ASP A 420 -14.25 -15.33 14.53
N GLY A 421 -15.01 -16.28 14.04
CA GLY A 421 -16.35 -16.52 14.52
C GLY A 421 -17.31 -17.08 13.48
N GLY A 422 -17.18 -18.33 13.13
CA GLY A 422 -18.29 -19.16 12.66
C GLY A 422 -18.53 -19.23 11.16
N GLY A 423 -18.38 -20.38 10.71
CA GLY A 423 -18.93 -21.15 9.62
C GLY A 423 -19.90 -20.51 8.66
N GLY A 424 -19.68 -20.87 7.41
CA GLY A 424 -20.63 -21.18 6.34
C GLY A 424 -21.85 -20.27 6.16
N LEU A 425 -21.99 -19.82 4.96
CA LEU A 425 -23.22 -19.28 4.40
C LEU A 425 -24.45 -20.18 4.67
N GLY A 426 -25.15 -19.90 5.80
CA GLY A 426 -26.50 -20.33 6.05
C GLY A 426 -27.41 -19.11 6.19
N PRO A 427 -28.67 -19.14 5.78
CA PRO A 427 -29.55 -17.98 5.84
C PRO A 427 -29.83 -17.62 7.31
N LYS A 428 -29.33 -16.46 7.77
CA LYS A 428 -29.74 -15.89 9.05
C LYS A 428 -31.18 -15.41 8.91
N THR A 429 -32.10 -16.15 9.53
CA THR A 429 -33.49 -15.76 9.76
C THR A 429 -33.53 -14.45 10.53
N GLU A 430 -34.32 -13.51 10.03
CA GLU A 430 -34.68 -12.28 10.69
C GLU A 430 -35.28 -12.55 12.07
N ARG A 431 -34.60 -12.16 13.12
CA ARG A 431 -35.24 -11.93 14.43
C ARG A 431 -35.43 -10.44 14.60
N GLY A 432 -36.71 -10.07 14.63
CA GLY A 432 -37.15 -8.70 14.83
C GLY A 432 -36.62 -8.11 16.14
N VAL A 433 -36.05 -6.93 16.03
CA VAL A 433 -35.71 -6.08 17.17
C VAL A 433 -36.73 -4.94 17.23
N THR A 434 -37.58 -5.02 18.25
CA THR A 434 -38.50 -3.95 18.66
C THR A 434 -37.69 -2.69 19.07
N ARG A 435 -38.07 -1.59 18.46
CA ARG A 435 -37.54 -0.26 18.79
C ARG A 435 -38.10 0.20 20.16
N THR A 436 -37.20 0.50 21.08
CA THR A 436 -37.50 1.45 22.15
C THR A 436 -36.34 2.43 22.33
N GLY A 437 -36.68 3.70 22.21
CA GLY A 437 -36.16 4.86 22.98
C GLY A 437 -34.70 5.28 22.83
N LYS A 438 -34.54 6.41 22.16
CA LYS A 438 -33.41 7.35 22.16
C LYS A 438 -32.67 7.48 23.49
N GLN A 439 -31.34 7.37 23.44
CA GLN A 439 -30.45 8.34 24.12
C GLN A 439 -29.06 8.20 23.49
N GLY A 440 -28.43 9.32 23.14
CA GLY A 440 -27.14 9.40 22.47
C GLY A 440 -26.01 8.77 23.29
N ARG A 441 -25.28 7.88 22.67
CA ARG A 441 -24.01 7.38 23.21
C ARG A 441 -22.94 7.54 22.14
N THR A 442 -22.00 8.40 22.46
CA THR A 442 -20.68 8.49 21.83
C THR A 442 -20.03 7.11 21.73
N LYS A 443 -19.47 6.77 20.55
CA LYS A 443 -18.73 5.54 20.32
C LYS A 443 -17.57 5.41 21.31
N ALA A 444 -17.66 4.45 22.23
CA ALA A 444 -16.57 4.04 23.09
C ALA A 444 -15.54 3.25 22.25
N VAL A 445 -14.29 3.71 22.32
CA VAL A 445 -13.11 2.98 21.80
C VAL A 445 -12.91 1.75 22.68
N ALA A 446 -12.82 0.57 22.10
CA ALA A 446 -12.58 -0.68 22.81
C ALA A 446 -11.24 -0.59 23.57
N GLY A 447 -11.31 -0.73 24.92
CA GLY A 447 -10.14 -0.64 25.81
C GLY A 447 -10.34 0.23 27.04
N THR A 448 -11.51 0.76 27.31
CA THR A 448 -11.85 1.44 28.55
C THR A 448 -12.52 0.46 29.52
N GLU A 449 -11.72 -0.30 30.27
CA GLU A 449 -12.08 -0.60 31.65
C GLU A 449 -12.28 0.75 32.35
N GLU A 450 -13.36 0.89 33.12
CA GLU A 450 -13.73 2.15 33.77
C GLU A 450 -12.57 2.61 34.65
N LEU A 451 -11.86 3.66 34.22
CA LEU A 451 -10.87 4.34 35.04
C LEU A 451 -11.56 4.91 36.26
N SER A 452 -10.93 4.80 37.44
CA SER A 452 -11.36 5.53 38.61
C SER A 452 -11.40 7.06 38.31
N PRO A 453 -12.16 7.86 38.99
CA PRO A 453 -12.18 9.32 38.79
C PRO A 453 -10.77 9.94 38.76
N ASP A 454 -9.88 9.49 39.65
CA ASP A 454 -8.48 9.94 39.70
C ASP A 454 -7.64 9.44 38.49
N GLY A 455 -7.93 8.22 37.99
CA GLY A 455 -7.32 7.71 36.76
C GLY A 455 -7.73 8.51 35.52
N ALA A 456 -8.99 8.96 35.48
CA ALA A 456 -9.49 9.81 34.41
C ALA A 456 -8.83 11.20 34.42
N ALA A 457 -8.65 11.80 35.61
CA ALA A 457 -7.94 13.07 35.78
C ALA A 457 -6.47 12.97 35.35
N LEU A 458 -5.76 11.88 35.70
CA LEU A 458 -4.39 11.61 35.26
C LEU A 458 -4.32 11.41 33.76
N ALA A 459 -5.25 10.67 33.17
CA ALA A 459 -5.31 10.46 31.72
C ALA A 459 -5.48 11.78 30.96
N ALA A 460 -6.26 12.73 31.50
CA ALA A 460 -6.42 14.07 30.91
C ALA A 460 -5.09 14.86 30.94
N ARG A 461 -4.37 14.87 32.08
CA ARG A 461 -3.07 15.53 32.20
C ARG A 461 -2.01 14.92 31.26
N LEU A 462 -1.95 13.59 31.17
CA LEU A 462 -1.06 12.89 30.23
C LEU A 462 -1.37 13.22 28.78
N LYS A 463 -2.64 13.41 28.44
CA LYS A 463 -3.09 13.78 27.09
C LYS A 463 -2.70 15.22 26.74
N GLU A 464 -2.79 16.13 27.68
CA GLU A 464 -2.35 17.52 27.52
C GLU A 464 -0.82 17.60 27.35
N TRP A 465 -0.07 16.93 28.22
CA TRP A 465 1.39 16.83 28.13
C TRP A 465 1.81 16.24 26.77
N ARG A 466 1.22 15.15 26.33
CA ARG A 466 1.49 14.54 25.03
C ARG A 466 1.27 15.53 23.89
N THR A 467 0.21 16.30 23.93
CA THR A 467 -0.10 17.30 22.91
C THR A 467 0.93 18.42 22.88
N GLY A 468 1.40 18.88 24.04
CA GLY A 468 2.48 19.85 24.17
C GLY A 468 3.80 19.31 23.61
N MET A 469 4.18 18.07 24.00
CA MET A 469 5.40 17.41 23.54
C MET A 469 5.36 17.14 22.04
N ALA A 470 4.22 16.76 21.49
CA ALA A 470 4.04 16.56 20.05
C ALA A 470 4.26 17.85 19.24
N LYS A 471 3.78 18.99 19.75
CA LYS A 471 4.04 20.32 19.17
C LYS A 471 5.52 20.69 19.22
N GLN A 472 6.21 20.45 20.34
CA GLN A 472 7.64 20.73 20.49
C GLN A 472 8.50 19.90 19.53
N LEU A 473 8.11 18.63 19.32
CA LEU A 473 8.84 17.70 18.46
C LEU A 473 8.43 17.77 16.98
N GLY A 474 7.40 18.56 16.64
CA GLY A 474 6.87 18.65 15.27
C GLY A 474 6.29 17.33 14.76
N VAL A 475 5.78 16.46 15.65
CA VAL A 475 5.25 15.14 15.31
C VAL A 475 3.79 14.98 15.75
N PRO A 476 3.01 14.09 15.13
CA PRO A 476 1.67 13.76 15.59
C PRO A 476 1.66 13.18 17.01
N ALA A 477 0.65 13.50 17.81
CA ALA A 477 0.55 13.14 19.23
C ALA A 477 0.69 11.63 19.50
N TYR A 478 0.21 10.77 18.61
CA TYR A 478 0.32 9.30 18.74
C TYR A 478 1.76 8.79 18.57
N VAL A 479 2.65 9.54 17.92
CA VAL A 479 4.08 9.20 17.79
C VAL A 479 4.78 9.33 19.14
N VAL A 480 4.36 10.26 19.98
CA VAL A 480 4.86 10.43 21.35
C VAL A 480 4.34 9.28 22.21
N LEU A 481 3.00 9.14 22.33
CA LEU A 481 2.34 8.05 23.07
C LEU A 481 0.99 7.72 22.40
N HIS A 482 0.71 6.41 22.21
CA HIS A 482 -0.61 5.95 21.81
C HIS A 482 -1.64 6.14 22.93
N ASP A 483 -2.92 6.31 22.58
CA ASP A 483 -4.00 6.43 23.56
C ASP A 483 -4.03 5.23 24.51
N ARG A 484 -3.87 4.00 23.99
CA ARG A 484 -3.79 2.78 24.81
C ARG A 484 -2.67 2.85 25.86
N THR A 485 -1.48 3.30 25.48
CA THR A 485 -0.35 3.46 26.41
C THR A 485 -0.62 4.54 27.45
N LEU A 486 -1.29 5.63 27.06
CA LEU A 486 -1.66 6.70 27.94
C LEU A 486 -2.66 6.23 29.00
N TYR A 487 -3.67 5.46 28.62
CA TYR A 487 -4.64 4.87 29.57
C TYR A 487 -3.98 3.80 30.45
N ALA A 488 -3.07 2.99 29.91
CA ALA A 488 -2.31 2.02 30.70
C ALA A 488 -1.42 2.70 31.75
N LEU A 489 -0.79 3.83 31.44
CA LEU A 489 -0.03 4.65 32.40
C LEU A 489 -0.94 5.24 33.49
N ALA A 490 -2.12 5.74 33.12
CA ALA A 490 -3.10 6.30 34.07
C ALA A 490 -3.65 5.24 35.03
N GLN A 491 -3.74 3.99 34.59
CA GLN A 491 -4.18 2.84 35.39
C GLN A 491 -3.06 2.31 36.28
N ALA A 492 -1.85 2.11 35.72
CA ALA A 492 -0.71 1.49 36.40
C ALA A 492 0.00 2.46 37.38
N ARG A 493 -0.04 3.77 37.14
CA ARG A 493 0.63 4.83 37.94
C ARG A 493 2.06 4.45 38.34
N PRO A 494 2.98 4.21 37.40
CA PRO A 494 4.33 3.75 37.73
C PRO A 494 5.08 4.79 38.54
N ARG A 495 5.83 4.34 39.57
CA ARG A 495 6.58 5.20 40.51
C ARG A 495 8.07 5.27 40.18
N ASN A 496 8.53 4.39 39.32
CA ASN A 496 9.95 4.32 38.93
C ASN A 496 10.08 3.80 37.47
N PRO A 497 11.27 3.95 36.85
CA PRO A 497 11.50 3.49 35.48
C PRO A 497 11.29 1.99 35.26
N ARG A 498 11.49 1.15 36.27
CA ARG A 498 11.28 -0.30 36.20
C ARG A 498 9.79 -0.65 36.07
N GLU A 499 8.95 -0.02 36.87
CA GLU A 499 7.50 -0.18 36.79
C GLU A 499 6.97 0.36 35.45
N MET A 500 7.53 1.47 34.95
CA MET A 500 7.15 2.06 33.67
C MET A 500 7.45 1.15 32.48
N LEU A 501 8.55 0.38 32.52
CA LEU A 501 8.86 -0.63 31.50
C LEU A 501 7.85 -1.79 31.45
N GLY A 502 7.12 -2.02 32.54
CA GLY A 502 6.02 -2.99 32.62
C GLY A 502 4.70 -2.53 32.01
N VAL A 503 4.60 -1.24 31.66
CA VAL A 503 3.38 -0.67 31.07
C VAL A 503 3.33 -0.93 29.57
N ASP A 504 2.19 -1.43 29.08
CA ASP A 504 2.01 -1.73 27.66
C ASP A 504 2.26 -0.50 26.77
N GLY A 505 3.16 -0.67 25.80
CA GLY A 505 3.59 0.37 24.88
C GLY A 505 4.71 1.30 25.38
N MET A 506 5.26 1.04 26.59
CA MET A 506 6.45 1.72 27.15
C MET A 506 7.70 0.84 26.98
N GLY A 507 8.43 1.02 25.88
CA GLY A 507 9.73 0.38 25.67
C GLY A 507 10.90 1.20 26.22
N PRO A 508 12.14 0.61 26.29
CA PRO A 508 13.33 1.27 26.85
C PRO A 508 13.59 2.67 26.29
N ALA A 509 13.53 2.85 24.98
CA ALA A 509 13.73 4.14 24.30
C ALA A 509 12.72 5.22 24.70
N LYS A 510 11.47 4.84 24.97
CA LYS A 510 10.45 5.80 25.44
C LYS A 510 10.62 6.14 26.92
N VAL A 511 11.03 5.18 27.73
CA VAL A 511 11.35 5.40 29.14
C VAL A 511 12.57 6.31 29.28
N GLU A 512 13.61 6.09 28.49
CA GLU A 512 14.78 6.96 28.45
C GLU A 512 14.43 8.39 28.04
N ARG A 513 13.60 8.56 27.01
CA ARG A 513 13.29 9.86 26.42
C ARG A 513 12.23 10.65 27.18
N PHE A 514 11.21 9.99 27.70
CA PHE A 514 10.02 10.61 28.30
C PHE A 514 9.76 10.20 29.75
N GLY A 515 10.53 9.22 30.27
CA GLY A 515 10.23 8.59 31.55
C GLY A 515 10.23 9.55 32.73
N ALA A 516 11.19 10.48 32.80
CA ALA A 516 11.27 11.46 33.89
C ALA A 516 9.99 12.34 33.98
N ALA A 517 9.55 12.90 32.84
CA ALA A 517 8.36 13.75 32.78
C ALA A 517 7.06 12.94 33.05
N LEU A 518 6.99 11.70 32.59
CA LEU A 518 5.83 10.85 32.82
C LEU A 518 5.74 10.37 34.28
N LEU A 519 6.88 10.11 34.95
CA LEU A 519 6.91 9.77 36.38
C LEU A 519 6.47 10.94 37.24
N GLU A 520 6.91 12.15 36.91
CA GLU A 520 6.46 13.37 37.59
C GLU A 520 4.95 13.55 37.49
N LEU A 521 4.37 13.37 36.30
CA LEU A 521 2.93 13.45 36.09
C LEU A 521 2.15 12.36 36.82
N CYS A 522 2.69 11.14 36.89
CA CYS A 522 2.07 10.01 37.58
C CYS A 522 2.16 10.15 39.12
N GLY A 523 3.16 10.89 39.64
CA GLY A 523 3.39 11.10 41.06
C GLY A 523 2.69 12.34 41.67
N GLN A 524 2.14 13.22 40.84
CA GLN A 524 1.33 14.38 41.32
C GLN A 524 -0.08 13.91 41.67
N GLU A 525 -0.49 14.06 42.96
CA GLU A 525 -1.85 13.84 43.43
C GLU A 525 -2.81 14.91 42.97
#